data_2a00fbb20fc8d597325b6f728dee83a7
#
_entry.id   2a00fbb20fc8d597325b6f728dee83a7
#
_cell.length_a   1.000
_cell.length_b   1.000
_cell.length_c   1.000
_cell.angle_alpha   90.00
_cell.angle_beta   90.00
_cell.angle_gamma   90.00
#
_symmetry.space_group_name_H-M   'P 1'
#
loop_
_entity.id
_entity.type
_entity.pdbx_description
1 polymer ?
#
loop_
_entity_poly.entity_id
_entity_poly.type
_entity_poly.pdbx_seq_one_letter_code
_entity_poly.pdbx_strand_id
1 'polypeptide(L)' 'MSPAELLAFEAAHPGWGGVKDDAIRTLGLTPARYVILLDRAARSPEGIAADPITARRSREPGRHTTRPWEAPYRTARISR' A
#
# COMPACT_ATOMS: atom_id res chain seq x y z
N MET A 1 8.23 -12.18 2.73
CA MET A 1 8.75 -10.83 2.42
C MET A 1 8.91 -10.05 3.72
N SER A 2 10.08 -9.45 3.93
CA SER A 2 10.34 -8.72 5.16
C SER A 2 9.68 -7.34 5.14
N PRO A 3 9.51 -6.70 6.32
CA PRO A 3 8.99 -5.34 6.34
C PRO A 3 9.81 -4.36 5.50
N ALA A 4 11.13 -4.49 5.55
CA ALA A 4 12.00 -3.62 4.75
C ALA A 4 11.77 -3.83 3.25
N GLU A 5 11.61 -5.07 2.83
CA GLU A 5 11.35 -5.39 1.43
C GLU A 5 10.00 -4.88 0.97
N LEU A 6 8.98 -4.96 1.82
CA LEU A 6 7.66 -4.43 1.49
C LEU A 6 7.69 -2.92 1.29
N LEU A 7 8.39 -2.21 2.17
CA LEU A 7 8.50 -0.76 2.04
C LEU A 7 9.32 -0.36 0.83
N ALA A 8 10.37 -1.13 0.51
CA ALA A 8 11.17 -0.88 -0.68
C ALA A 8 10.32 -1.06 -1.95
N PHE A 9 9.48 -2.09 -1.96
CA PHE A 9 8.56 -2.32 -3.07
C PHE A 9 7.58 -1.16 -3.20
N GLU A 10 7.00 -0.73 -2.09
CA GLU A 10 6.06 0.39 -2.10
C GLU A 10 6.71 1.67 -2.60
N ALA A 11 7.95 1.94 -2.18
CA ALA A 11 8.67 3.13 -2.63
C ALA A 11 8.93 3.10 -4.13
N ALA A 12 9.15 1.91 -4.69
CA ALA A 12 9.39 1.76 -6.12
C ALA A 12 8.09 1.81 -6.94
N HIS A 13 6.94 1.51 -6.30
CA HIS A 13 5.64 1.46 -6.98
C HIS A 13 4.60 2.25 -6.18
N PRO A 14 4.75 3.58 -6.06
CA PRO A 14 3.89 4.37 -5.17
C PRO A 14 2.45 4.54 -5.64
N GLY A 15 2.22 4.53 -6.94
CA GLY A 15 0.87 4.74 -7.49
C GLY A 15 0.11 3.44 -7.64
N TRP A 16 -1.20 3.51 -7.55
CA TRP A 16 -2.05 2.36 -7.83
C TRP A 16 -2.41 2.34 -9.31
N GLY A 17 -2.37 1.14 -9.89
CA GLY A 17 -2.65 0.96 -11.31
C GLY A 17 -2.27 -0.44 -11.73
N GLY A 18 -2.42 -0.72 -13.04
CA GLY A 18 -2.16 -2.05 -13.56
C GLY A 18 -0.74 -2.55 -13.34
N VAL A 19 0.24 -1.66 -13.47
CA VAL A 19 1.65 -2.04 -13.30
C VAL A 19 1.91 -2.49 -11.87
N LYS A 20 1.42 -1.73 -10.88
CA LYS A 20 1.59 -2.11 -9.48
C LYS A 20 0.83 -3.39 -9.17
N ASP A 21 -0.38 -3.52 -9.69
CA ASP A 21 -1.20 -4.70 -9.49
C ASP A 21 -0.50 -5.95 -10.00
N ASP A 22 0.06 -5.88 -11.20
CA ASP A 22 0.80 -6.98 -11.78
C ASP A 22 2.04 -7.31 -10.96
N ALA A 23 2.75 -6.31 -10.48
CA ALA A 23 3.93 -6.50 -9.66
C ALA A 23 3.59 -7.20 -8.35
N ILE A 24 2.46 -6.82 -7.73
CA ILE A 24 1.99 -7.47 -6.51
C ILE A 24 1.69 -8.94 -6.76
N ARG A 25 1.02 -9.24 -7.88
CA ARG A 25 0.70 -10.62 -8.24
C ARG A 25 1.95 -11.45 -8.50
N THR A 26 2.97 -10.82 -9.07
CA THR A 26 4.25 -11.49 -9.30
C THR A 26 4.90 -11.92 -7.97
N LEU A 27 4.61 -11.20 -6.89
CA LEU A 27 5.09 -11.57 -5.56
C LEU A 27 4.28 -12.73 -4.94
N GLY A 28 3.24 -13.19 -5.62
CA GLY A 28 2.37 -14.21 -5.08
C GLY A 28 1.31 -13.69 -4.14
N LEU A 29 1.02 -12.39 -4.20
CA LEU A 29 0.06 -11.75 -3.30
C LEU A 29 -1.13 -11.22 -4.08
N THR A 30 -2.25 -11.05 -3.37
CA THR A 30 -3.38 -10.28 -3.89
C THR A 30 -3.21 -8.84 -3.44
N PRO A 31 -3.83 -7.87 -4.13
CA PRO A 31 -3.76 -6.49 -3.68
C PRO A 31 -4.27 -6.30 -2.25
N ALA A 32 -5.34 -6.97 -1.87
CA ALA A 32 -5.87 -6.88 -0.52
C ALA A 32 -4.87 -7.39 0.52
N ARG A 33 -4.23 -8.52 0.23
CA ARG A 33 -3.23 -9.08 1.14
C ARG A 33 -2.02 -8.15 1.24
N TYR A 34 -1.61 -7.60 0.12
CA TYR A 34 -0.49 -6.67 0.08
C TYR A 34 -0.73 -5.48 1.01
N VAL A 35 -1.92 -4.88 0.96
CA VAL A 35 -2.25 -3.73 1.80
C VAL A 35 -2.14 -4.08 3.28
N ILE A 36 -2.62 -5.25 3.67
CA ILE A 36 -2.53 -5.69 5.06
C ILE A 36 -1.08 -5.85 5.49
N LEU A 37 -0.28 -6.50 4.67
CA LEU A 37 1.14 -6.72 4.98
C LEU A 37 1.91 -5.41 5.01
N LEU A 38 1.60 -4.50 4.10
CA LEU A 38 2.24 -3.19 4.05
C LEU A 38 1.92 -2.37 5.30
N ASP A 39 0.67 -2.41 5.75
CA ASP A 39 0.31 -1.69 6.97
C ASP A 39 1.09 -2.21 8.17
N ARG A 40 1.21 -3.51 8.29
CA ARG A 40 2.01 -4.12 9.36
C ARG A 40 3.47 -3.71 9.26
N ALA A 41 4.02 -3.74 8.06
CA ALA A 41 5.42 -3.37 7.85
C ALA A 41 5.66 -1.91 8.23
N ALA A 42 4.72 -1.03 7.87
CA ALA A 42 4.84 0.40 8.15
C ALA A 42 4.78 0.70 9.65
N ARG A 43 4.21 -0.21 10.44
CA ARG A 43 4.11 -0.04 11.89
C ARG A 43 5.19 -0.81 12.65
N SER A 44 5.97 -1.62 11.96
CA SER A 44 7.00 -2.43 12.60
C SER A 44 8.26 -1.60 12.84
N PRO A 45 9.01 -1.91 13.91
CA PRO A 45 10.30 -1.22 14.14
C PRO A 45 11.27 -1.41 12.98
N GLU A 46 11.30 -2.60 12.40
CA GLU A 46 12.18 -2.89 11.28
C GLU A 46 11.83 -2.04 10.06
N GLY A 47 10.53 -1.94 9.75
CA GLY A 47 10.10 -1.14 8.60
C GLY A 47 10.38 0.33 8.80
N ILE A 48 10.09 0.85 9.99
CA ILE A 48 10.32 2.25 10.30
C ILE A 48 11.81 2.58 10.23
N ALA A 49 12.66 1.68 10.73
CA ALA A 49 14.11 1.89 10.68
C ALA A 49 14.64 1.83 9.26
N ALA A 50 14.09 0.94 8.44
CA ALA A 50 14.56 0.76 7.06
C ALA A 50 14.17 1.93 6.16
N ASP A 51 12.94 2.44 6.30
CA ASP A 51 12.44 3.51 5.45
C ASP A 51 11.36 4.30 6.18
N PRO A 52 11.74 5.23 7.05
CA PRO A 52 10.78 5.97 7.86
C PRO A 52 9.81 6.81 7.03
N ILE A 53 10.26 7.32 5.89
CA ILE A 53 9.41 8.16 5.06
C ILE A 53 8.30 7.32 4.43
N THR A 54 8.64 6.20 3.81
CA THR A 54 7.65 5.33 3.20
C THR A 54 6.72 4.72 4.26
N ALA A 55 7.27 4.36 5.42
CA ALA A 55 6.47 3.82 6.51
C ALA A 55 5.43 4.84 6.96
N ARG A 56 5.84 6.09 7.13
CA ARG A 56 4.93 7.16 7.53
C ARG A 56 3.84 7.37 6.49
N ARG A 57 4.21 7.43 5.21
CA ARG A 57 3.26 7.65 4.12
C ARG A 57 2.25 6.52 4.04
N SER A 58 2.70 5.29 4.28
CA SER A 58 1.82 4.12 4.22
C SER A 58 0.82 4.08 5.38
N ARG A 59 1.11 4.76 6.48
CA ARG A 59 0.20 4.83 7.62
C ARG A 59 -0.77 6.01 7.56
N GLU A 60 -0.54 6.97 6.65
CA GLU A 60 -1.38 8.16 6.58
C GLU A 60 -2.82 7.80 6.23
N PRO A 61 -3.79 8.44 6.89
CA PRO A 61 -5.19 8.21 6.55
C PRO A 61 -5.45 8.55 5.09
N GLY A 62 -6.21 7.72 4.42
CA GLY A 62 -6.55 7.94 3.02
C GLY A 62 -5.50 7.45 2.03
N ARG A 63 -4.34 7.02 2.49
CA ARG A 63 -3.28 6.56 1.60
C ARG A 63 -3.73 5.42 0.70
N HIS A 64 -4.53 4.51 1.23
CA HIS A 64 -5.01 3.35 0.51
C HIS A 64 -6.50 3.43 0.16
N THR A 65 -7.11 4.58 0.35
CA THR A 65 -8.54 4.75 0.07
C THR A 65 -8.80 5.12 -1.38
N THR A 66 -7.76 5.38 -2.15
CA THR A 66 -7.89 5.70 -3.57
C THR A 66 -7.75 4.47 -4.45
N ARG A 67 -7.82 3.29 -3.87
CA ARG A 67 -7.75 2.05 -4.64
C ARG A 67 -8.89 2.01 -5.66
N PRO A 68 -8.62 1.50 -6.86
CA PRO A 68 -9.62 1.54 -7.94
C PRO A 68 -10.97 0.92 -7.56
N TRP A 69 -10.95 -0.15 -6.78
CA TRP A 69 -12.19 -0.81 -6.43
C TRP A 69 -13.00 -0.07 -5.38
N GLU A 70 -12.44 0.95 -4.74
CA GLU A 70 -13.13 1.74 -3.74
C GLU A 70 -13.55 3.11 -4.25
N ALA A 71 -12.83 3.64 -5.23
CA ALA A 71 -13.02 5.01 -5.67
C ALA A 71 -14.47 5.34 -6.09
N PRO A 72 -15.11 4.52 -6.94
CA PRO A 72 -16.48 4.85 -7.36
C PRO A 72 -17.46 4.87 -6.19
N TYR A 73 -17.28 3.97 -5.26
CA TYR A 73 -18.13 3.89 -4.10
C TYR A 73 -18.00 5.12 -3.22
N ARG A 74 -16.76 5.56 -2.98
CA ARG A 74 -16.52 6.74 -2.18
C ARG A 74 -17.04 7.99 -2.84
N THR A 75 -16.90 8.09 -4.15
CA THR A 75 -17.40 9.22 -4.90
C THR A 75 -18.92 9.32 -4.78
N ALA A 76 -19.61 8.20 -4.87
CA ALA A 76 -21.07 8.18 -4.72
C ALA A 76 -21.49 8.69 -3.36
N ARG A 77 -20.76 8.34 -2.33
CA ARG A 77 -21.08 8.79 -0.98
C ARG A 77 -20.84 10.28 -0.81
N ILE A 78 -19.76 10.77 -1.38
CA ILE A 78 -19.43 12.19 -1.28
C ILE A 78 -20.45 13.05 -2.02
N SER A 79 -20.96 12.54 -3.10
CA SER A 79 -21.92 13.28 -3.93
C SER A 79 -23.25 13.54 -3.24
N ARG A 80 -23.47 12.92 -2.13
CA ARG A 80 -24.72 13.09 -1.39
C ARG A 80 -24.61 14.22 -0.39
#